data_1aae52842b0b3253894195aeb4f47dcf
#
_entry.id   1aae52842b0b3253894195aeb4f47dcf
#
_cell.length_a   1.000
_cell.length_b   1.000
_cell.length_c   1.000
_cell.angle_alpha   90.00
_cell.angle_beta   90.00
_cell.angle_gamma   90.00
#
_symmetry.space_group_name_H-M   'P 1'
#
loop_
_entity.id
_entity.type
_entity.pdbx_description
1 polymer ?
#
loop_
_entity_poly.entity_id
_entity_poly.type
_entity_poly.pdbx_seq_one_letter_code
_entity_poly.pdbx_strand_id
1 'polypeptide(L)'
;PSIGQVLETLEEPLEEAEVRLKIADPDFKAYGLNVIENLLAAVNDPAHSLFGKCKPAPDNYEGLRVCVDEGDGRQGWFLLRCSLHDPVMVLNFESQTQCGVQTMAEEFGTWILDENYDKLDGSAVYALYDTKDCPM
;
A
#
# COMPACT_ATOMS: atom_id res chain seq x y z
N PRO A 1 0.77 5.94 -24.20
CA PRO A 1 0.52 4.67 -23.51
C PRO A 1 -0.78 4.03 -23.99
N SER A 2 -0.89 2.77 -23.82
CA SER A 2 -2.10 2.04 -24.15
C SER A 2 -3.19 2.34 -23.14
N ILE A 3 -4.44 2.14 -23.57
CA ILE A 3 -5.59 2.32 -22.69
C ILE A 3 -5.49 1.39 -21.47
N GLY A 4 -5.00 0.16 -21.65
CA GLY A 4 -4.85 -0.76 -20.55
C GLY A 4 -3.86 -0.28 -19.48
N GLN A 5 -2.82 0.43 -19.89
CA GLN A 5 -1.87 1.00 -18.92
C GLN A 5 -2.50 2.13 -18.12
N VAL A 6 -3.36 2.92 -18.74
CA VAL A 6 -4.04 4.02 -18.04
C VAL A 6 -4.93 3.48 -16.91
N LEU A 7 -5.51 2.29 -17.08
CA LEU A 7 -6.36 1.69 -16.05
C LEU A 7 -5.57 1.19 -14.85
N GLU A 8 -4.28 0.92 -15.00
CA GLU A 8 -3.46 0.33 -13.94
C GLU A 8 -2.61 1.35 -13.18
N THR A 9 -2.31 2.48 -13.80
CA THR A 9 -1.47 3.50 -13.19
C THR A 9 -2.13 4.86 -13.34
N LEU A 10 -1.69 5.81 -12.53
CA LEU A 10 -2.07 7.20 -12.71
C LEU A 10 -1.39 7.75 -13.93
N GLU A 11 -2.08 8.58 -14.70
CA GLU A 11 -1.56 9.10 -15.95
C GLU A 11 -0.30 9.94 -15.74
N GLU A 12 -0.29 10.77 -14.71
CA GLU A 12 0.85 11.63 -14.40
C GLU A 12 1.13 11.59 -12.90
N PRO A 13 1.69 10.48 -12.38
CA PRO A 13 2.03 10.46 -10.96
C PRO A 13 3.17 11.41 -10.69
N LEU A 14 3.05 12.19 -9.63
CA LEU A 14 4.11 13.08 -9.19
C LEU A 14 5.18 12.29 -8.45
N GLU A 15 4.79 11.25 -7.74
CA GLU A 15 5.68 10.40 -6.97
C GLU A 15 5.31 8.94 -7.17
N GLU A 16 6.31 8.08 -7.07
CA GLU A 16 6.10 6.63 -7.06
C GLU A 16 7.18 5.95 -6.24
N ALA A 17 6.85 4.79 -5.67
CA ALA A 17 7.81 4.00 -4.91
C ALA A 17 7.40 2.53 -4.92
N GLU A 18 8.37 1.65 -4.79
CA GLU A 18 8.15 0.22 -4.60
C GLU A 18 9.04 -0.25 -3.46
N VAL A 19 8.47 -0.99 -2.54
CA VAL A 19 9.21 -1.60 -1.44
C VAL A 19 8.81 -3.06 -1.28
N ARG A 20 9.67 -3.82 -0.61
CA ARG A 20 9.47 -5.24 -0.35
C ARG A 20 9.47 -5.48 1.15
N LEU A 21 8.49 -6.27 1.58
CA LEU A 21 8.33 -6.64 2.99
C LEU A 21 8.59 -8.13 3.12
N LYS A 22 9.67 -8.49 3.80
CA LYS A 22 10.04 -9.90 3.96
C LYS A 22 9.09 -10.58 4.93
N ILE A 23 8.77 -11.83 4.64
CA ILE A 23 7.93 -12.67 5.48
C ILE A 23 8.78 -13.80 6.05
N ALA A 24 8.88 -13.87 7.37
CA ALA A 24 9.67 -14.88 8.07
C ALA A 24 8.82 -16.08 8.50
N ASP A 25 7.98 -16.58 7.59
CA ASP A 25 7.10 -17.71 7.84
C ASP A 25 7.32 -18.76 6.76
N PRO A 26 7.49 -20.05 7.10
CA PRO A 26 7.62 -21.09 6.08
C PRO A 26 6.44 -21.15 5.11
N ASP A 27 5.23 -20.84 5.60
CA ASP A 27 4.04 -20.74 4.75
C ASP A 27 3.78 -19.26 4.42
N PHE A 28 4.70 -18.66 3.68
CA PHE A 28 4.64 -17.24 3.40
C PHE A 28 3.43 -16.84 2.53
N LYS A 29 2.93 -17.75 1.69
CA LYS A 29 1.75 -17.45 0.87
C LYS A 29 0.50 -17.31 1.73
N ALA A 30 0.28 -18.22 2.65
CA ALA A 30 -0.86 -18.13 3.56
C ALA A 30 -0.77 -16.90 4.44
N TYR A 31 0.44 -16.62 4.93
CA TYR A 31 0.68 -15.42 5.75
C TYR A 31 0.35 -14.14 4.97
N GLY A 32 0.87 -14.03 3.76
CA GLY A 32 0.64 -12.86 2.91
C GLY A 32 -0.83 -12.68 2.52
N LEU A 33 -1.51 -13.76 2.19
CA LEU A 33 -2.95 -13.69 1.89
C LEU A 33 -3.75 -13.23 3.10
N ASN A 34 -3.37 -13.67 4.30
CA ASN A 34 -4.02 -13.20 5.52
C ASN A 34 -3.82 -11.70 5.73
N VAL A 35 -2.63 -11.19 5.46
CA VAL A 35 -2.35 -9.75 5.55
C VAL A 35 -3.25 -8.98 4.57
N ILE A 36 -3.37 -9.47 3.33
CA ILE A 36 -4.22 -8.85 2.32
C ILE A 36 -5.69 -8.86 2.73
N GLU A 37 -6.18 -9.97 3.27
CA GLU A 37 -7.57 -10.06 3.75
C GLU A 37 -7.83 -9.07 4.89
N ASN A 38 -6.89 -8.93 5.80
CA ASN A 38 -7.01 -7.99 6.92
C ASN A 38 -6.98 -6.54 6.42
N LEU A 39 -6.16 -6.25 5.42
CA LEU A 39 -6.13 -4.92 4.82
C LEU A 39 -7.46 -4.59 4.13
N LEU A 40 -8.01 -5.55 3.40
CA LEU A 40 -9.32 -5.35 2.76
C LEU A 40 -10.40 -5.07 3.80
N ALA A 41 -10.40 -5.80 4.90
CA ALA A 41 -11.35 -5.56 5.99
C ALA A 41 -11.16 -4.17 6.59
N ALA A 42 -9.93 -3.73 6.78
CA ALA A 42 -9.64 -2.42 7.34
C ALA A 42 -10.10 -1.30 6.40
N VAL A 43 -9.86 -1.44 5.10
CA VAL A 43 -10.28 -0.44 4.10
C VAL A 43 -11.80 -0.32 4.04
N ASN A 44 -12.50 -1.43 4.21
CA ASN A 44 -13.96 -1.45 4.17
C ASN A 44 -14.63 -1.08 5.50
N ASP A 45 -13.87 -0.93 6.56
CA ASP A 45 -14.41 -0.62 7.88
C ASP A 45 -14.53 0.90 8.06
N PRO A 46 -15.76 1.45 8.11
CA PRO A 46 -15.93 2.90 8.26
C PRO A 46 -15.42 3.44 9.59
N ALA A 47 -15.23 2.59 10.58
CA ALA A 47 -14.68 2.98 11.88
C ALA A 47 -13.16 3.07 11.89
N HIS A 48 -12.50 2.56 10.85
CA HIS A 48 -11.03 2.54 10.78
C HIS A 48 -10.51 3.87 10.21
N SER A 49 -10.08 4.75 11.09
CA SER A 49 -9.74 6.13 10.71
C SER A 49 -8.55 6.24 9.75
N LEU A 50 -7.63 5.28 9.77
CA LEU A 50 -6.45 5.32 8.92
C LEU A 50 -6.81 5.24 7.43
N PHE A 51 -7.86 4.51 7.10
CA PHE A 51 -8.28 4.31 5.72
C PHE A 51 -9.62 4.97 5.40
N GLY A 52 -10.00 5.97 6.20
CA GLY A 52 -11.30 6.62 6.04
C GLY A 52 -11.52 7.26 4.67
N LYS A 53 -10.45 7.59 3.96
CA LYS A 53 -10.51 8.17 2.62
C LYS A 53 -10.22 7.15 1.52
N CYS A 54 -9.99 5.90 1.88
CA CYS A 54 -9.60 4.85 0.95
C CYS A 54 -10.79 4.03 0.53
N LYS A 55 -10.72 3.46 -0.65
CA LYS A 55 -11.66 2.44 -1.10
C LYS A 55 -10.94 1.47 -2.01
N PRO A 56 -11.33 0.18 -2.03
CA PRO A 56 -10.67 -0.78 -2.90
C PRO A 56 -10.87 -0.41 -4.37
N ALA A 57 -9.85 -0.61 -5.18
CA ALA A 57 -9.98 -0.47 -6.62
C ALA A 57 -10.66 -1.72 -7.21
N PRO A 58 -11.30 -1.59 -8.38
CA PRO A 58 -12.05 -2.71 -8.96
C PRO A 58 -11.23 -3.93 -9.35
N ASP A 59 -9.96 -3.75 -9.64
CA ASP A 59 -9.13 -4.80 -10.21
C ASP A 59 -8.15 -5.37 -9.21
N ASN A 60 -8.61 -6.19 -8.28
CA ASN A 60 -7.79 -6.73 -7.18
C ASN A 60 -7.47 -8.20 -7.33
N TYR A 61 -6.92 -8.64 -8.50
CA TYR A 61 -6.74 -9.95 -8.91
C TYR A 61 -5.61 -10.68 -8.23
N GLU A 62 -4.41 -10.07 -8.07
CA GLU A 62 -3.24 -10.70 -7.47
C GLU A 62 -2.82 -10.08 -6.16
N GLY A 63 -3.66 -9.23 -5.62
CA GLY A 63 -3.39 -8.50 -4.39
C GLY A 63 -4.52 -7.54 -4.14
N LEU A 64 -4.24 -6.46 -3.43
CA LEU A 64 -5.23 -5.44 -3.14
C LEU A 64 -4.70 -4.08 -3.55
N ARG A 65 -5.39 -3.44 -4.47
CA ARG A 65 -5.12 -2.05 -4.84
C ARG A 65 -6.08 -1.15 -4.08
N VAL A 66 -5.56 -0.17 -3.39
CA VAL A 66 -6.35 0.78 -2.61
C VAL A 66 -6.17 2.16 -3.22
N CYS A 67 -7.27 2.79 -3.61
CA CYS A 67 -7.27 4.16 -4.12
C CYS A 67 -7.49 5.12 -2.99
N VAL A 68 -6.70 6.20 -2.96
CA VAL A 68 -6.73 7.21 -1.91
C VAL A 68 -7.12 8.55 -2.52
N ASP A 69 -8.13 9.19 -1.96
CA ASP A 69 -8.47 10.56 -2.34
C ASP A 69 -7.55 11.51 -1.59
N GLU A 70 -6.68 12.20 -2.33
CA GLU A 70 -5.69 13.13 -1.76
C GLU A 70 -6.18 14.55 -1.66
N GLY A 71 -7.43 14.81 -2.09
CA GLY A 71 -8.02 16.14 -2.07
C GLY A 71 -7.79 16.91 -3.36
N ASP A 72 -8.60 17.93 -3.60
CA ASP A 72 -8.50 18.83 -4.76
C ASP A 72 -8.49 18.10 -6.12
N GLY A 73 -9.20 16.98 -6.21
CA GLY A 73 -9.24 16.18 -7.42
C GLY A 73 -8.02 15.32 -7.65
N ARG A 74 -7.09 15.28 -6.70
CA ARG A 74 -5.86 14.48 -6.79
C ARG A 74 -6.07 13.10 -6.20
N GLN A 75 -5.37 12.13 -6.73
CA GLN A 75 -5.50 10.74 -6.30
C GLN A 75 -4.15 10.10 -6.13
N GLY A 76 -4.11 9.11 -5.23
CA GLY A 76 -3.01 8.21 -5.09
C GLY A 76 -3.52 6.79 -5.04
N TRP A 77 -2.63 5.83 -5.11
CA TRP A 77 -2.98 4.44 -4.88
C TRP A 77 -1.78 3.67 -4.34
N PHE A 78 -2.06 2.58 -3.67
CA PHE A 78 -1.03 1.60 -3.36
C PHE A 78 -1.57 0.20 -3.67
N LEU A 79 -0.66 -0.70 -4.01
CA LEU A 79 -0.96 -2.08 -4.32
C LEU A 79 -0.09 -2.98 -3.44
N LEU A 80 -0.74 -3.84 -2.66
CA LEU A 80 -0.07 -4.84 -1.86
C LEU A 80 -0.33 -6.21 -2.48
N ARG A 81 0.74 -6.95 -2.81
CA ARG A 81 0.60 -8.27 -3.41
C ARG A 81 1.66 -9.22 -2.87
N CYS A 82 1.38 -10.51 -2.97
CA CYS A 82 2.34 -11.55 -2.62
C CYS A 82 3.23 -11.86 -3.82
N SER A 83 4.52 -12.08 -3.56
CA SER A 83 5.40 -12.65 -4.57
C SER A 83 5.03 -14.12 -4.79
N LEU A 84 5.18 -14.62 -6.01
CA LEU A 84 4.85 -16.00 -6.34
C LEU A 84 5.90 -16.98 -5.83
N HIS A 85 7.14 -16.57 -5.76
CA HIS A 85 8.26 -17.48 -5.49
C HIS A 85 9.10 -17.12 -4.26
N ASP A 86 9.02 -15.89 -3.80
CA ASP A 86 9.85 -15.41 -2.71
C ASP A 86 9.01 -15.07 -1.47
N PRO A 87 9.56 -15.23 -0.27
CA PRO A 87 8.84 -14.92 0.95
C PRO A 87 8.81 -13.41 1.20
N VAL A 88 8.22 -12.67 0.26
CA VAL A 88 8.08 -11.22 0.35
C VAL A 88 6.71 -10.79 -0.14
N MET A 89 6.24 -9.66 0.38
CA MET A 89 5.13 -8.92 -0.22
C MET A 89 5.71 -7.70 -0.91
N VAL A 90 5.14 -7.35 -2.05
CA VAL A 90 5.55 -6.17 -2.82
C VAL A 90 4.50 -5.09 -2.63
N LEU A 91 4.96 -3.90 -2.27
CA LEU A 91 4.08 -2.76 -2.03
C LEU A 91 4.50 -1.63 -2.96
N ASN A 92 3.59 -1.26 -3.85
CA ASN A 92 3.80 -0.17 -4.81
C ASN A 92 2.92 1.02 -4.45
N PHE A 93 3.46 2.23 -4.60
CA PHE A 93 2.72 3.47 -4.39
C PHE A 93 2.84 4.36 -5.61
N GLU A 94 1.76 5.08 -5.93
CA GLU A 94 1.79 6.24 -6.83
C GLU A 94 0.93 7.34 -6.24
N SER A 95 1.36 8.59 -6.41
CA SER A 95 0.66 9.74 -5.86
C SER A 95 0.71 10.93 -6.82
N GLN A 96 -0.38 11.67 -6.90
CA GLN A 96 -0.46 12.93 -7.64
C GLN A 96 -0.15 14.14 -6.75
N THR A 97 0.24 13.91 -5.51
CA THR A 97 0.48 14.96 -4.53
C THR A 97 1.92 14.89 -4.03
N GLN A 98 2.57 16.03 -3.88
CA GLN A 98 3.89 16.07 -3.27
C GLN A 98 3.82 15.48 -1.86
N CYS A 99 4.74 14.59 -1.54
CA CYS A 99 4.78 13.86 -0.26
C CYS A 99 3.58 12.93 -0.04
N GLY A 100 2.82 12.64 -1.10
CA GLY A 100 1.68 11.72 -1.00
C GLY A 100 2.11 10.28 -0.75
N VAL A 101 3.23 9.85 -1.33
CA VAL A 101 3.79 8.52 -1.05
C VAL A 101 4.15 8.40 0.43
N GLN A 102 4.79 9.41 1.00
CA GLN A 102 5.13 9.41 2.42
C GLN A 102 3.87 9.30 3.29
N THR A 103 2.82 10.04 2.96
CA THR A 103 1.56 10.01 3.71
C THR A 103 0.93 8.63 3.67
N MET A 104 0.85 8.02 2.49
CA MET A 104 0.30 6.67 2.36
C MET A 104 1.16 5.64 3.08
N ALA A 105 2.49 5.76 2.98
CA ALA A 105 3.39 4.85 3.66
C ALA A 105 3.25 4.94 5.18
N GLU A 106 3.06 6.15 5.72
CA GLU A 106 2.83 6.33 7.15
C GLU A 106 1.53 5.67 7.60
N GLU A 107 0.45 5.85 6.86
CA GLU A 107 -0.83 5.23 7.19
C GLU A 107 -0.72 3.70 7.16
N PHE A 108 -0.09 3.17 6.11
CA PHE A 108 0.10 1.74 5.97
C PHE A 108 1.02 1.19 7.07
N GLY A 109 2.12 1.88 7.35
CA GLY A 109 3.07 1.46 8.39
C GLY A 109 2.46 1.47 9.78
N THR A 110 1.65 2.47 10.08
CA THR A 110 0.91 2.54 11.35
C THR A 110 -0.05 1.37 11.48
N TRP A 111 -0.74 1.04 10.39
CA TRP A 111 -1.65 -0.10 10.38
C TRP A 111 -0.91 -1.42 10.64
N ILE A 112 0.26 -1.63 10.02
CA ILE A 112 1.07 -2.82 10.26
C ILE A 112 1.46 -2.92 11.75
N LEU A 113 1.88 -1.80 12.33
CA LEU A 113 2.25 -1.77 13.74
C LEU A 113 1.07 -2.10 14.66
N ASP A 114 -0.10 -1.56 14.34
CA ASP A 114 -1.31 -1.81 15.14
C ASP A 114 -1.75 -3.25 15.05
N GLU A 115 -1.63 -3.88 13.88
CA GLU A 115 -1.98 -5.29 13.68
C GLU A 115 -0.93 -6.23 14.28
N ASN A 116 0.27 -5.73 14.52
CA ASN A 116 1.34 -6.46 15.19
C ASN A 116 1.75 -7.74 14.45
N TYR A 117 2.05 -7.62 13.17
CA TYR A 117 2.51 -8.74 12.36
C TYR A 117 3.97 -9.07 12.71
N ASP A 118 4.16 -10.11 13.50
CA ASP A 118 5.48 -10.48 14.03
C ASP A 118 6.42 -11.08 12.99
N LYS A 119 5.89 -11.55 11.87
CA LYS A 119 6.68 -12.20 10.82
C LYS A 119 6.78 -11.38 9.54
N LEU A 120 6.27 -10.15 9.55
CA LEU A 120 6.33 -9.24 8.41
C LEU A 120 7.27 -8.09 8.73
N ASP A 121 8.33 -7.95 7.91
CA ASP A 121 9.31 -6.89 8.09
C ASP A 121 8.85 -5.61 7.39
N GLY A 122 8.39 -4.64 8.16
CA GLY A 122 7.92 -3.35 7.65
C GLY A 122 8.98 -2.27 7.52
N SER A 123 10.26 -2.59 7.76
CA SER A 123 11.31 -1.56 7.81
C SER A 123 11.43 -0.73 6.53
N ALA A 124 11.18 -1.34 5.35
CA ALA A 124 11.23 -0.61 4.09
C ALA A 124 10.11 0.43 3.98
N VAL A 125 8.95 0.15 4.57
CA VAL A 125 7.83 1.10 4.62
C VAL A 125 8.18 2.26 5.54
N TYR A 126 8.72 1.97 6.72
CA TYR A 126 9.08 3.00 7.70
C TYR A 126 10.13 3.95 7.14
N ALA A 127 11.05 3.44 6.32
CA ALA A 127 12.06 4.26 5.67
C ALA A 127 11.46 5.29 4.70
N LEU A 128 10.30 5.01 4.12
CA LEU A 128 9.65 5.92 3.17
C LEU A 128 9.11 7.18 3.85
N TYR A 129 8.67 7.09 5.09
CA TYR A 129 8.13 8.28 5.76
C TYR A 129 9.08 8.94 6.75
N ASP A 130 10.34 8.51 6.73
CA ASP A 130 11.40 9.16 7.49
C ASP A 130 12.34 9.86 6.53
N THR A 131 11.79 10.72 5.66
CA THR A 131 12.57 11.45 4.68
C THR A 131 12.65 12.92 5.03
N LYS A 132 13.78 13.54 4.66
CA LYS A 132 14.00 14.97 4.91
C LYS A 132 13.21 15.87 3.97
N ASP A 133 12.88 15.34 2.79
CA ASP A 133 12.18 16.13 1.77
C ASP A 133 10.70 16.31 2.08
N CYS A 134 10.18 15.47 2.95
CA CYS A 134 8.77 15.48 3.32
C CYS A 134 8.65 15.48 4.84
N PRO A 135 8.80 16.61 5.48
CA PRO A 135 8.68 16.70 6.93
C PRO A 135 7.24 16.40 7.36
N MET A 136 7.15 15.70 8.47
CA MET A 136 5.87 15.29 9.04
C MET A 136 5.31 16.36 9.96
#